data_77081ba3388efbbd66091e49cf7bedcf
#
_entry.id   77081ba3388efbbd66091e49cf7bedcf
#
_cell.length_a   1.000
_cell.length_b   1.000
_cell.length_c   1.000
_cell.angle_alpha   90.00
_cell.angle_beta   90.00
_cell.angle_gamma   90.00
#
_symmetry.space_group_name_H-M   'P 1'
#
loop_
_entity.id
_entity.type
_entity.pdbx_description
1 polymer ?
#
loop_
_entity_poly.entity_id
_entity_poly.type
_entity_poly.pdbx_seq_one_letter_code
_entity_poly.pdbx_strand_id
1 'polypeptide(L)'
;MLESWFECKVTYERPGEKGANTKVNESYLMKDFTFSSVEKRLTMELQPFVTGEFNINEMKRVKYGEIVDTQDESADKWYKCRIVLVTIDESSAKEKKTPVLMLVKAESVPDAISRLNIHMTSSVMDYELTSVNNSPIIDIFQYEAL
;
A
#
# COMPACT_ATOMS: atom_id res chain seq x y z
N MET A 1 16.82 -8.58 11.66
CA MET A 1 15.91 -7.44 11.50
C MET A 1 14.88 -7.78 10.42
N LEU A 2 13.61 -7.63 10.73
CA LEU A 2 12.56 -7.98 9.79
C LEU A 2 12.21 -6.82 8.86
N GLU A 3 11.89 -7.14 7.62
CA GLU A 3 11.34 -6.17 6.68
C GLU A 3 9.97 -5.70 7.16
N SER A 4 9.67 -4.43 6.93
CA SER A 4 8.38 -3.83 7.24
C SER A 4 7.91 -2.99 6.07
N TRP A 5 6.61 -2.77 5.99
CA TRP A 5 6.06 -1.77 5.10
C TRP A 5 6.10 -0.42 5.80
N PHE A 6 6.55 0.59 5.05
CA PHE A 6 6.59 1.97 5.50
C PHE A 6 5.68 2.80 4.61
N GLU A 7 4.71 3.48 5.22
CA GLU A 7 3.87 4.42 4.49
C GLU A 7 4.45 5.81 4.65
N CYS A 8 4.71 6.48 3.53
CA CYS A 8 5.43 7.73 3.49
C CYS A 8 4.61 8.81 2.81
N LYS A 9 4.56 9.99 3.43
CA LYS A 9 3.94 11.17 2.83
C LYS A 9 5.02 12.17 2.48
N VAL A 10 5.01 12.61 1.23
CA VAL A 10 6.01 13.55 0.71
C VAL A 10 5.33 14.78 0.13
N THR A 11 6.04 15.89 0.18
CA THR A 11 5.68 17.13 -0.50
C THR A 11 6.88 17.58 -1.30
N TYR A 12 6.68 17.88 -2.57
CA TYR A 12 7.76 18.38 -3.43
C TYR A 12 7.19 19.24 -4.56
N GLU A 13 8.09 19.91 -5.26
CA GLU A 13 7.74 20.70 -6.44
C GLU A 13 8.18 19.98 -7.70
N ARG A 14 7.34 20.03 -8.72
CA ARG A 14 7.65 19.50 -10.03
C ARG A 14 7.24 20.51 -11.11
N PRO A 15 7.79 20.38 -12.36
CA PRO A 15 7.40 21.28 -13.45
C PRO A 15 5.90 21.20 -13.71
N GLY A 16 5.24 22.35 -13.75
CA GLY A 16 3.84 22.47 -14.12
C GLY A 16 3.67 22.70 -15.61
N GLU A 17 2.44 22.55 -16.09
CA GLU A 17 2.11 22.67 -17.52
C GLU A 17 2.41 24.05 -18.12
N LYS A 18 2.43 25.11 -17.29
CA LYS A 18 2.65 26.48 -17.73
C LYS A 18 4.04 27.03 -17.37
N GLY A 19 5.01 26.16 -17.12
CA GLY A 19 6.36 26.56 -16.78
C GLY A 19 6.59 26.95 -15.32
N ALA A 20 5.55 27.12 -14.52
CA ALA A 20 5.65 27.35 -13.10
C ALA A 20 5.69 26.01 -12.36
N ASN A 21 6.46 25.93 -11.27
CA ASN A 21 6.49 24.73 -10.46
C ASN A 21 5.16 24.51 -9.74
N THR A 22 4.70 23.27 -9.72
CA THR A 22 3.51 22.85 -9.00
C THR A 22 3.90 22.05 -7.78
N LYS A 23 3.33 22.41 -6.63
CA LYS A 23 3.53 21.68 -5.39
C LYS A 23 2.60 20.46 -5.35
N VAL A 24 3.15 19.30 -5.06
CA VAL A 24 2.39 18.05 -4.98
C VAL A 24 2.59 17.37 -3.63
N ASN A 25 1.53 16.73 -3.17
CA ASN A 25 1.54 15.90 -1.96
C ASN A 25 1.20 14.48 -2.39
N GLU A 26 2.09 13.54 -2.09
CA GLU A 26 1.94 12.16 -2.56
C GLU A 26 2.25 11.18 -1.44
N SER A 27 1.64 10.01 -1.51
CA SER A 27 1.87 8.92 -0.55
C SER A 27 2.44 7.71 -1.26
N TYR A 28 3.40 7.08 -0.62
CA TYR A 28 4.10 5.90 -1.14
C TYR A 28 4.17 4.82 -0.08
N LEU A 29 4.23 3.58 -0.52
CA LEU A 29 4.48 2.43 0.34
C LEU A 29 5.81 1.81 -0.06
N MET A 30 6.70 1.62 0.89
CA MET A 30 8.03 1.07 0.63
C MET A 30 8.36 -0.04 1.63
N LYS A 31 8.85 -1.15 1.13
CA LYS A 31 9.30 -2.25 1.97
C LYS A 31 10.80 -2.12 2.23
N ASP A 32 11.17 -2.08 3.50
CA ASP A 32 12.55 -1.94 3.93
C ASP A 32 12.70 -2.34 5.40
N PHE A 33 13.90 -2.18 5.95
CA PHE A 33 14.22 -2.55 7.31
C PHE A 33 14.19 -1.39 8.30
N THR A 34 14.61 -0.20 7.89
CA THR A 34 14.78 0.96 8.79
C THR A 34 14.21 2.22 8.18
N PHE A 35 13.87 3.19 9.03
CA PHE A 35 13.47 4.53 8.60
C PHE A 35 14.55 5.23 7.79
N SER A 36 15.80 5.08 8.19
CA SER A 36 16.94 5.71 7.48
C SER A 36 17.07 5.18 6.05
N SER A 37 16.91 3.87 5.88
CA SER A 37 16.99 3.25 4.56
C SER A 37 15.83 3.69 3.66
N VAL A 38 14.63 3.79 4.23
CA VAL A 38 13.44 4.27 3.50
C VAL A 38 13.65 5.70 3.03
N GLU A 39 14.10 6.58 3.92
CA GLU A 39 14.37 7.99 3.59
C GLU A 39 15.33 8.10 2.41
N LYS A 40 16.44 7.38 2.46
CA LYS A 40 17.46 7.39 1.41
C LYS A 40 16.91 6.88 0.08
N ARG A 41 16.26 5.73 0.09
CA ARG A 41 15.71 5.12 -1.13
C ARG A 41 14.61 5.96 -1.74
N LEU A 42 13.69 6.47 -0.92
CA LEU A 42 12.58 7.29 -1.40
C LEU A 42 13.08 8.58 -2.03
N THR A 43 14.06 9.22 -1.41
CA THR A 43 14.69 10.42 -1.97
C THR A 43 15.31 10.14 -3.34
N MET A 44 16.01 9.03 -3.47
CA MET A 44 16.62 8.62 -4.75
C MET A 44 15.57 8.33 -5.83
N GLU A 45 14.48 7.64 -5.45
CA GLU A 45 13.42 7.30 -6.41
C GLU A 45 12.69 8.54 -6.94
N LEU A 46 12.47 9.54 -6.09
CA LEU A 46 11.70 10.72 -6.46
C LEU A 46 12.55 11.86 -7.05
N GLN A 47 13.86 11.84 -6.83
CA GLN A 47 14.75 12.90 -7.28
C GLN A 47 14.59 13.31 -8.75
N PRO A 48 14.42 12.39 -9.71
CA PRO A 48 14.24 12.76 -11.11
C PRO A 48 13.00 13.63 -11.39
N PHE A 49 12.02 13.62 -10.49
CA PHE A 49 10.76 14.35 -10.66
C PHE A 49 10.73 15.67 -9.89
N VAL A 50 11.70 15.92 -9.03
CA VAL A 50 11.74 17.08 -8.14
C VAL A 50 12.52 18.22 -8.79
N THR A 51 11.93 19.42 -8.83
CA THR A 51 12.59 20.62 -9.35
C THR A 51 12.87 21.67 -8.28
N GLY A 52 12.31 21.52 -7.09
CA GLY A 52 12.49 22.45 -5.99
C GLY A 52 12.65 21.73 -4.66
N GLU A 53 11.98 22.20 -3.63
CA GLU A 53 12.03 21.57 -2.32
C GLU A 53 11.41 20.17 -2.34
N PHE A 54 12.01 19.28 -1.55
CA PHE A 54 11.51 17.93 -1.31
C PHE A 54 11.50 17.68 0.18
N ASN A 55 10.35 17.30 0.72
CA ASN A 55 10.19 17.00 2.13
C ASN A 55 9.47 15.69 2.32
N ILE A 56 9.99 14.85 3.21
CA ILE A 56 9.26 13.67 3.70
C ILE A 56 8.56 14.12 4.98
N ASN A 57 7.24 14.24 4.93
CA ASN A 57 6.46 14.79 6.03
C ASN A 57 6.10 13.76 7.09
N GLU A 58 5.97 12.50 6.67
CA GLU A 58 5.61 11.42 7.57
C GLU A 58 6.15 10.09 7.03
N MET A 59 6.67 9.27 7.93
CA MET A 59 7.01 7.88 7.67
C MET A 59 6.54 7.07 8.85
N LYS A 60 5.72 6.05 8.59
CA LYS A 60 5.25 5.17 9.65
C LYS A 60 5.26 3.72 9.21
N ARG A 61 5.52 2.81 10.14
CA ARG A 61 5.40 1.38 9.88
C ARG A 61 3.94 1.01 9.85
N VAL A 62 3.56 0.21 8.85
CA VAL A 62 2.19 -0.29 8.70
C VAL A 62 2.27 -1.79 8.44
N LYS A 63 1.21 -2.50 8.82
CA LYS A 63 1.11 -3.94 8.58
C LYS A 63 0.09 -4.20 7.51
N TYR A 64 0.55 -4.68 6.37
CA TYR A 64 -0.32 -5.23 5.34
C TYR A 64 -0.08 -6.73 5.28
N GLY A 65 -1.16 -7.51 5.30
CA GLY A 65 -1.07 -8.95 5.15
C GLY A 65 -0.65 -9.32 3.74
N GLU A 66 -1.28 -8.69 2.75
CA GLU A 66 -0.96 -8.91 1.35
C GLU A 66 -1.18 -7.66 0.52
N ILE A 67 -0.41 -7.58 -0.57
CA ILE A 67 -0.57 -6.56 -1.61
C ILE A 67 -1.06 -7.28 -2.86
N VAL A 68 -2.26 -6.94 -3.32
CA VAL A 68 -2.86 -7.53 -4.52
C VAL A 68 -2.67 -6.56 -5.68
N ASP A 69 -1.65 -6.82 -6.47
CA ASP A 69 -1.30 -6.01 -7.63
C ASP A 69 -1.85 -6.61 -8.91
N THR A 70 -1.84 -5.85 -9.99
CA THR A 70 -2.27 -6.31 -11.30
C THR A 70 -1.53 -5.52 -12.39
N GLN A 71 -1.39 -6.14 -13.56
CA GLN A 71 -0.84 -5.49 -14.75
C GLN A 71 -1.91 -4.79 -15.58
N ASP A 72 -3.17 -4.86 -15.15
CA ASP A 72 -4.29 -4.21 -15.85
C ASP A 72 -4.17 -2.70 -15.73
N GLU A 73 -4.00 -2.01 -16.86
CA GLU A 73 -3.80 -0.56 -16.91
C GLU A 73 -5.02 0.23 -16.43
N SER A 74 -6.22 -0.36 -16.49
CA SER A 74 -7.43 0.30 -15.99
C SER A 74 -7.45 0.37 -14.46
N ALA A 75 -6.68 -0.50 -13.79
CA ALA A 75 -6.55 -0.49 -12.34
C ALA A 75 -5.49 0.54 -11.95
N ASP A 76 -5.92 1.76 -11.70
CA ASP A 76 -5.05 2.91 -11.47
C ASP A 76 -5.09 3.46 -10.04
N LYS A 77 -5.83 2.78 -9.16
CA LYS A 77 -6.01 3.22 -7.76
C LYS A 77 -5.68 2.08 -6.81
N TRP A 78 -5.35 2.44 -5.58
CA TRP A 78 -5.15 1.48 -4.50
C TRP A 78 -6.29 1.61 -3.49
N TYR A 79 -6.77 0.45 -3.02
CA TYR A 79 -7.85 0.36 -2.04
C TYR A 79 -7.38 -0.40 -0.83
N LYS A 80 -7.66 0.16 0.35
CA LYS A 80 -7.37 -0.48 1.62
C LYS A 80 -8.58 -1.34 2.00
N CYS A 81 -8.38 -2.64 2.03
CA CYS A 81 -9.43 -3.62 2.31
C CYS A 81 -9.16 -4.27 3.66
N ARG A 82 -10.14 -4.22 4.55
CA ARG A 82 -10.06 -4.91 5.82
C ARG A 82 -10.87 -6.20 5.71
N ILE A 83 -10.21 -7.32 5.99
CA ILE A 83 -10.87 -8.62 6.07
C ILE A 83 -10.68 -9.18 7.46
N VAL A 84 -11.56 -10.10 7.82
CA VAL A 84 -11.44 -10.89 9.04
C VAL A 84 -11.35 -12.35 8.62
N LEU A 85 -10.22 -12.98 8.94
CA LEU A 85 -10.06 -14.42 8.73
C LEU A 85 -10.75 -15.16 9.86
N VAL A 86 -11.57 -16.15 9.51
CA VAL A 86 -12.33 -16.94 10.47
C VAL A 86 -11.73 -18.34 10.51
N THR A 87 -11.20 -18.73 11.66
CA THR A 87 -10.64 -20.06 11.88
C THR A 87 -11.27 -20.67 13.13
N ILE A 88 -11.14 -21.99 13.25
CA ILE A 88 -11.62 -22.71 14.43
C ILE A 88 -10.41 -23.20 15.21
N ASP A 89 -10.36 -22.83 16.48
CA ASP A 89 -9.34 -23.33 17.40
C ASP A 89 -9.66 -24.79 17.74
N GLU A 90 -8.78 -25.70 17.35
CA GLU A 90 -8.97 -27.14 17.53
C GLU A 90 -9.06 -27.54 19.00
N SER A 91 -8.37 -26.84 19.90
CA SER A 91 -8.34 -27.18 21.31
C SER A 91 -9.59 -26.74 22.06
N SER A 92 -10.22 -25.62 21.68
CA SER A 92 -11.40 -25.05 22.37
C SER A 92 -12.68 -25.15 21.56
N ALA A 93 -12.59 -25.53 20.29
CA ALA A 93 -13.69 -25.54 19.31
C ALA A 93 -14.36 -24.16 19.13
N LYS A 94 -13.65 -23.09 19.50
CA LYS A 94 -14.16 -21.72 19.38
C LYS A 94 -13.67 -21.09 18.08
N GLU A 95 -14.50 -20.23 17.52
CA GLU A 95 -14.08 -19.39 16.40
C GLU A 95 -13.01 -18.40 16.84
N LYS A 96 -11.98 -18.28 16.00
CA LYS A 96 -10.96 -17.25 16.12
C LYS A 96 -11.08 -16.32 14.93
N LYS A 97 -11.21 -15.03 15.19
CA LYS A 97 -11.28 -13.98 14.16
C LYS A 97 -9.99 -13.18 14.18
N THR A 98 -9.33 -13.12 13.02
CA THR A 98 -8.07 -12.40 12.88
C THR A 98 -8.23 -11.31 11.84
N PRO A 99 -8.11 -10.02 12.23
CA PRO A 99 -8.18 -8.93 11.26
C PRO A 99 -6.91 -8.89 10.42
N VAL A 100 -7.08 -8.68 9.12
CA VAL A 100 -5.98 -8.54 8.17
C VAL A 100 -6.26 -7.35 7.27
N LEU A 101 -5.25 -6.53 7.06
CA LEU A 101 -5.32 -5.39 6.16
C LEU A 101 -4.67 -5.76 4.85
N MET A 102 -5.39 -5.54 3.73
CA MET A 102 -4.88 -5.81 2.39
C MET A 102 -4.93 -4.54 1.56
N LEU A 103 -4.00 -4.42 0.63
CA LEU A 103 -3.98 -3.32 -0.33
C LEU A 103 -4.23 -3.90 -1.71
N VAL A 104 -5.27 -3.43 -2.40
CA VAL A 104 -5.73 -3.99 -3.67
C VAL A 104 -5.72 -2.90 -4.74
N LYS A 105 -5.05 -3.17 -5.85
CA LYS A 105 -5.06 -2.28 -7.01
C LYS A 105 -6.29 -2.55 -7.86
N ALA A 106 -7.06 -1.49 -8.14
CA ALA A 106 -8.32 -1.61 -8.86
C ALA A 106 -8.72 -0.28 -9.49
N GLU A 107 -9.76 -0.29 -10.32
CA GLU A 107 -10.28 0.93 -10.93
C GLU A 107 -11.39 1.60 -10.12
N SER A 108 -12.04 0.84 -9.24
CA SER A 108 -13.20 1.30 -8.45
C SER A 108 -13.38 0.42 -7.21
N VAL A 109 -14.25 0.85 -6.29
CA VAL A 109 -14.57 0.04 -5.11
C VAL A 109 -15.18 -1.32 -5.51
N PRO A 110 -16.18 -1.39 -6.41
CA PRO A 110 -16.69 -2.70 -6.85
C PRO A 110 -15.62 -3.59 -7.48
N ASP A 111 -14.71 -3.01 -8.26
CA ASP A 111 -13.61 -3.75 -8.88
C ASP A 111 -12.64 -4.27 -7.82
N ALA A 112 -12.35 -3.47 -6.79
CA ALA A 112 -11.50 -3.88 -5.68
C ALA A 112 -12.08 -5.09 -4.95
N ILE A 113 -13.39 -5.08 -4.70
CA ILE A 113 -14.10 -6.20 -4.07
C ILE A 113 -13.98 -7.45 -4.94
N SER A 114 -14.21 -7.30 -6.24
CA SER A 114 -14.12 -8.43 -7.18
C SER A 114 -12.71 -9.03 -7.22
N ARG A 115 -11.69 -8.19 -7.32
CA ARG A 115 -10.29 -8.64 -7.37
C ARG A 115 -9.86 -9.30 -6.06
N LEU A 116 -10.31 -8.75 -4.93
CA LEU A 116 -10.05 -9.34 -3.63
C LEU A 116 -10.66 -10.73 -3.53
N ASN A 117 -11.93 -10.87 -3.90
CA ASN A 117 -12.63 -12.15 -3.83
C ASN A 117 -11.97 -13.20 -4.74
N ILE A 118 -11.56 -12.81 -5.94
CA ILE A 118 -10.82 -13.71 -6.85
C ILE A 118 -9.50 -14.14 -6.22
N HIS A 119 -8.77 -13.20 -5.64
CA HIS A 119 -7.50 -13.49 -4.96
C HIS A 119 -7.70 -14.49 -3.81
N MET A 120 -8.79 -14.32 -3.06
CA MET A 120 -9.07 -15.16 -1.90
C MET A 120 -9.63 -16.54 -2.24
N THR A 121 -9.94 -16.83 -3.52
CA THR A 121 -10.44 -18.16 -3.91
C THR A 121 -9.43 -19.27 -3.63
N SER A 122 -8.14 -18.97 -3.58
CA SER A 122 -7.10 -19.94 -3.26
C SER A 122 -6.89 -20.13 -1.75
N SER A 123 -7.56 -19.33 -0.92
CA SER A 123 -7.47 -19.46 0.53
C SER A 123 -8.34 -20.60 1.02
N VAL A 124 -7.81 -21.39 1.96
CA VAL A 124 -8.58 -22.46 2.62
C VAL A 124 -9.34 -21.93 3.85
N MET A 125 -9.11 -20.68 4.24
CA MET A 125 -9.77 -20.07 5.39
C MET A 125 -10.97 -19.25 4.96
N ASP A 126 -12.03 -19.30 5.77
CA ASP A 126 -13.17 -18.42 5.58
C ASP A 126 -12.78 -16.99 5.94
N TYR A 127 -13.38 -16.03 5.30
CA TYR A 127 -13.12 -14.62 5.55
C TYR A 127 -14.38 -13.77 5.38
N GLU A 128 -14.36 -12.63 6.04
CA GLU A 128 -15.37 -11.59 5.89
C GLU A 128 -14.70 -10.31 5.43
N LEU A 129 -15.22 -9.68 4.40
CA LEU A 129 -14.76 -8.35 3.98
C LEU A 129 -15.53 -7.30 4.78
N THR A 130 -14.85 -6.54 5.61
CA THR A 130 -15.49 -5.60 6.53
C THR A 130 -15.46 -4.15 6.07
N SER A 131 -14.45 -3.76 5.27
CA SER A 131 -14.42 -2.42 4.71
C SER A 131 -13.52 -2.35 3.48
N VAL A 132 -13.86 -1.41 2.59
CA VAL A 132 -13.05 -1.06 1.42
C VAL A 132 -12.99 0.47 1.36
N ASN A 133 -11.80 1.02 1.45
CA ASN A 133 -11.59 2.46 1.43
C ASN A 133 -10.52 2.85 0.43
N ASN A 134 -10.63 4.03 -0.15
CA ASN A 134 -9.58 4.58 -0.98
C ASN A 134 -8.30 4.74 -0.17
N SER A 135 -7.17 4.39 -0.80
CA SER A 135 -5.86 4.66 -0.25
C SER A 135 -5.20 5.79 -1.04
N PRO A 136 -4.51 6.72 -0.38
CA PRO A 136 -3.80 7.77 -1.09
C PRO A 136 -2.49 7.30 -1.73
N ILE A 137 -2.11 6.05 -1.53
CA ILE A 137 -0.86 5.49 -2.07
C ILE A 137 -0.91 5.51 -3.59
N ILE A 138 0.12 6.10 -4.21
CA ILE A 138 0.22 6.18 -5.67
C ILE A 138 1.20 5.17 -6.24
N ASP A 139 2.17 4.70 -5.46
CA ASP A 139 3.11 3.67 -5.90
C ASP A 139 3.66 2.88 -4.72
N ILE A 140 4.15 1.68 -5.02
CA ILE A 140 4.68 0.74 -4.05
C ILE A 140 6.08 0.31 -4.48
N PHE A 141 7.03 0.41 -3.56
CA PHE A 141 8.41 -0.01 -3.79
C PHE A 141 8.71 -1.25 -2.94
N GLN A 142 8.99 -2.36 -3.61
CA GLN A 142 9.44 -3.58 -2.95
C GLN A 142 10.88 -3.39 -2.46
N TYR A 143 11.32 -4.27 -1.56
CA TYR A 143 12.72 -4.27 -1.14
C TYR A 143 13.58 -4.86 -2.25
N GLU A 144 14.64 -4.13 -2.59
CA GLU A 144 15.65 -4.60 -3.53
C GLU A 144 17.00 -4.59 -2.82
N ALA A 145 17.61 -5.76 -2.71
CA ALA A 145 18.96 -5.86 -2.20
C ALA A 145 19.94 -5.30 -3.25
N LEU A 146 20.79 -4.39 -2.81
CA LEU A 146 21.84 -3.85 -3.66
C LEU A 146 23.00 -4.85 -3.80
#